data_3399b1317e03ebdae10c5a93409f7169
#
_entry.id   3399b1317e03ebdae10c5a93409f7169
#
_cell.length_a   1.000
_cell.length_b   1.000
_cell.length_c   1.000
_cell.angle_alpha   90.00
_cell.angle_beta   90.00
_cell.angle_gamma   90.00
#
_symmetry.space_group_name_H-M   'P 1'
#
loop_
_entity.id
_entity.type
_entity.pdbx_description
1 polymer ?
#
loop_
_entity_poly.entity_id
_entity_poly.type
_entity_poly.pdbx_seq_one_letter_code
_entity_poly.pdbx_strand_id
1 'polypeptide(L)'
;MNFRNVVTDDLERLIQLENEGFTKEEAATTQALKQRIEIIPDTFIVAEENNQIVGYINGPVISNKCITDDLFASIRPNPNMGGYLSVLGLVVAKDFQHQGIAGQLLNDFESIARQHARFGVTLTCRDTLVSFYESHGYINEGLSNSIHANVTWYNLVKEL
;
A
#
# COMPACT_ATOMS: atom_id res chain seq x y z
N MET A 1 -18.43 0.47 -8.84
CA MET A 1 -17.17 0.56 -8.03
C MET A 1 -16.53 1.90 -8.28
N ASN A 2 -16.24 2.63 -7.23
CA ASN A 2 -15.61 3.93 -7.31
C ASN A 2 -14.24 3.89 -6.64
N PHE A 3 -13.22 4.44 -7.30
CA PHE A 3 -11.85 4.55 -6.76
C PHE A 3 -11.54 6.04 -6.58
N ARG A 4 -11.18 6.43 -5.38
CA ARG A 4 -10.94 7.84 -5.04
C ARG A 4 -9.86 7.99 -4.00
N ASN A 5 -9.36 9.22 -3.83
CA ASN A 5 -8.46 9.52 -2.73
C ASN A 5 -9.18 9.44 -1.38
N VAL A 6 -8.43 9.10 -0.35
CA VAL A 6 -8.91 9.02 1.02
C VAL A 6 -9.33 10.40 1.54
N VAL A 7 -10.29 10.42 2.44
CA VAL A 7 -10.65 11.60 3.24
C VAL A 7 -10.66 11.23 4.72
N THR A 8 -10.63 12.25 5.58
CA THR A 8 -10.54 12.05 7.04
C THR A 8 -11.67 11.19 7.60
N ASP A 9 -12.88 11.33 7.05
CA ASP A 9 -14.04 10.56 7.50
C ASP A 9 -13.94 9.05 7.24
N ASP A 10 -12.98 8.62 6.42
CA ASP A 10 -12.77 7.22 6.10
C ASP A 10 -12.05 6.45 7.21
N LEU A 11 -11.42 7.13 8.17
CA LEU A 11 -10.49 6.54 9.13
C LEU A 11 -11.08 5.33 9.85
N GLU A 12 -12.29 5.44 10.37
CA GLU A 12 -12.91 4.37 11.16
C GLU A 12 -13.06 3.08 10.36
N ARG A 13 -13.51 3.19 9.11
CA ARG A 13 -13.66 2.02 8.24
C ARG A 13 -12.31 1.44 7.85
N LEU A 14 -11.31 2.28 7.63
CA LEU A 14 -9.96 1.84 7.31
C LEU A 14 -9.33 1.06 8.46
N ILE A 15 -9.55 1.48 9.70
CA ILE A 15 -9.10 0.75 10.88
C ILE A 15 -9.69 -0.66 10.90
N GLN A 16 -10.98 -0.78 10.63
CA GLN A 16 -11.64 -2.09 10.57
C GLN A 16 -11.01 -3.00 9.51
N LEU A 17 -10.82 -2.48 8.29
CA LEU A 17 -10.25 -3.25 7.18
C LEU A 17 -8.80 -3.63 7.45
N GLU A 18 -8.01 -2.74 8.04
CA GLU A 18 -6.62 -3.02 8.39
C GLU A 18 -6.53 -4.20 9.37
N ASN A 19 -7.36 -4.18 10.41
CA ASN A 19 -7.36 -5.23 11.42
C ASN A 19 -7.98 -6.55 10.93
N GLU A 20 -8.84 -6.51 9.92
CA GLU A 20 -9.35 -7.72 9.27
C GLU A 20 -8.34 -8.32 8.28
N GLY A 21 -7.58 -7.47 7.59
CA GLY A 21 -6.67 -7.89 6.53
C GLY A 21 -5.28 -8.30 7.00
N PHE A 22 -4.89 -7.89 8.19
CA PHE A 22 -3.57 -8.18 8.76
C PHE A 22 -3.69 -8.76 10.15
N THR A 23 -2.65 -9.50 10.58
CA THR A 23 -2.56 -9.93 11.98
C THR A 23 -2.40 -8.70 12.88
N LYS A 24 -2.66 -8.85 14.17
CA LYS A 24 -2.52 -7.76 15.14
C LYS A 24 -1.10 -7.18 15.11
N GLU A 25 -0.10 -8.02 14.92
CA GLU A 25 1.31 -7.62 14.88
C GLU A 25 1.68 -6.90 13.59
N GLU A 26 1.00 -7.22 12.48
CA GLU A 26 1.26 -6.62 11.17
C GLU A 26 0.49 -5.33 10.93
N ALA A 27 -0.71 -5.23 11.50
CA ALA A 27 -1.62 -4.12 11.23
C ALA A 27 -1.01 -2.78 11.62
N ALA A 28 -1.21 -1.76 10.77
CA ALA A 28 -0.86 -0.39 11.11
C ALA A 28 -1.70 0.07 12.31
N THR A 29 -1.09 0.89 13.16
CA THR A 29 -1.81 1.48 14.30
C THR A 29 -2.80 2.53 13.80
N THR A 30 -3.79 2.85 14.63
CA THR A 30 -4.72 3.95 14.35
C THR A 30 -3.98 5.26 14.08
N GLN A 31 -2.94 5.55 14.87
CA GLN A 31 -2.13 6.75 14.69
C GLN A 31 -1.40 6.75 13.35
N ALA A 32 -0.84 5.62 12.94
CA ALA A 32 -0.16 5.50 11.65
C ALA A 32 -1.13 5.72 10.48
N LEU A 33 -2.32 5.12 10.51
CA LEU A 33 -3.34 5.33 9.49
C LEU A 33 -3.79 6.78 9.43
N LYS A 34 -4.00 7.41 10.59
CA LYS A 34 -4.37 8.82 10.67
C LYS A 34 -3.31 9.71 10.02
N GLN A 35 -2.02 9.46 10.29
CA GLN A 35 -0.93 10.20 9.68
C GLN A 35 -0.90 10.03 8.17
N ARG A 36 -1.12 8.81 7.67
CA ARG A 36 -1.14 8.57 6.22
C ARG A 36 -2.26 9.35 5.54
N ILE A 37 -3.44 9.44 6.16
CA ILE A 37 -4.55 10.24 5.64
C ILE A 37 -4.19 11.72 5.60
N GLU A 38 -3.54 12.24 6.64
CA GLU A 38 -3.22 13.65 6.78
C GLU A 38 -2.02 14.08 5.91
N ILE A 39 -1.01 13.21 5.80
CA ILE A 39 0.30 13.58 5.22
C ILE A 39 0.44 13.15 3.77
N ILE A 40 -0.10 11.97 3.41
CA ILE A 40 0.00 11.43 2.05
C ILE A 40 -1.37 11.04 1.45
N PRO A 41 -2.39 11.91 1.52
CA PRO A 41 -3.68 11.58 0.89
C PRO A 41 -3.57 11.41 -0.63
N ASP A 42 -2.56 12.00 -1.25
CA ASP A 42 -2.27 11.89 -2.67
C ASP A 42 -1.84 10.48 -3.10
N THR A 43 -1.31 9.69 -2.18
CA THR A 43 -0.95 8.29 -2.41
C THR A 43 -1.70 7.35 -1.46
N PHE A 44 -2.96 7.64 -1.24
CA PHE A 44 -3.86 6.81 -0.44
C PHE A 44 -5.19 6.72 -1.19
N ILE A 45 -5.42 5.59 -1.88
CA ILE A 45 -6.59 5.37 -2.74
C ILE A 45 -7.51 4.36 -2.08
N VAL A 46 -8.81 4.65 -2.07
CA VAL A 46 -9.83 3.74 -1.55
C VAL A 46 -10.75 3.27 -2.67
N ALA A 47 -11.18 2.03 -2.58
CA ALA A 47 -12.21 1.44 -3.44
C ALA A 47 -13.53 1.43 -2.68
N GLU A 48 -14.58 1.98 -3.30
CA GLU A 48 -15.87 2.18 -2.67
C GLU A 48 -16.98 1.51 -3.47
N GLU A 49 -17.82 0.76 -2.80
CA GLU A 49 -19.01 0.10 -3.39
C GLU A 49 -20.21 0.43 -2.52
N ASN A 50 -21.28 0.97 -3.12
CA ASN A 50 -22.51 1.34 -2.39
C ASN A 50 -22.22 2.22 -1.16
N ASN A 51 -21.34 3.21 -1.32
CA ASN A 51 -20.92 4.16 -0.28
C ASN A 51 -20.18 3.50 0.90
N GLN A 52 -19.63 2.31 0.71
CA GLN A 52 -18.82 1.64 1.71
C GLN A 52 -17.44 1.31 1.13
N ILE A 53 -16.38 1.61 1.89
CA ILE A 53 -15.02 1.25 1.49
C ILE A 53 -14.85 -0.26 1.58
N VAL A 54 -14.39 -0.88 0.50
CA VAL A 54 -14.18 -2.32 0.40
C VAL A 54 -12.72 -2.68 0.17
N GLY A 55 -11.85 -1.68 -0.01
CA GLY A 55 -10.43 -1.92 -0.18
C GLY A 55 -9.66 -0.61 -0.25
N TYR A 56 -8.33 -0.69 -0.13
CA TYR A 56 -7.47 0.48 -0.25
C TYR A 56 -6.02 0.09 -0.50
N ILE A 57 -5.26 1.06 -1.00
CA ILE A 57 -3.80 0.98 -1.15
C ILE A 57 -3.20 2.29 -0.68
N ASN A 58 -2.08 2.23 0.03
CA ASN A 58 -1.38 3.43 0.50
C ASN A 58 0.11 3.22 0.66
N GLY A 59 0.86 4.31 0.59
CA GLY A 59 2.27 4.34 0.93
C GLY A 59 2.92 5.64 0.51
N PRO A 60 4.03 6.03 1.15
CA PRO A 60 4.78 7.23 0.81
C PRO A 60 5.77 6.97 -0.32
N VAL A 61 6.23 8.08 -0.90
CA VAL A 61 7.38 8.06 -1.82
C VAL A 61 8.66 8.04 -1.00
N ILE A 62 9.58 7.16 -1.36
CA ILE A 62 10.88 7.01 -0.69
C ILE A 62 12.01 7.16 -1.71
N SER A 63 13.21 7.52 -1.24
CA SER A 63 14.34 7.76 -2.13
C SER A 63 14.99 6.49 -2.65
N ASN A 64 14.91 5.39 -1.91
CA ASN A 64 15.48 4.10 -2.27
C ASN A 64 14.37 3.10 -2.61
N LYS A 65 14.73 2.02 -3.31
CA LYS A 65 13.75 0.98 -3.66
C LYS A 65 13.50 -0.03 -2.55
N CYS A 66 14.18 0.06 -1.41
CA CYS A 66 13.99 -0.83 -0.27
C CYS A 66 13.21 -0.14 0.84
N ILE A 67 12.10 -0.75 1.25
CA ILE A 67 11.29 -0.26 2.38
C ILE A 67 12.02 -0.57 3.69
N THR A 68 12.01 0.39 4.62
CA THR A 68 12.53 0.23 5.98
C THR A 68 11.39 0.25 6.98
N ASP A 69 11.57 -0.41 8.13
CA ASP A 69 10.49 -0.61 9.12
C ASP A 69 9.97 0.70 9.73
N ASP A 70 10.77 1.76 9.79
CA ASP A 70 10.36 3.05 10.32
C ASP A 70 9.18 3.67 9.56
N LEU A 71 9.02 3.34 8.27
CA LEU A 71 7.94 3.85 7.43
C LEU A 71 6.55 3.40 7.90
N PHE A 72 6.47 2.28 8.61
CA PHE A 72 5.20 1.79 9.12
C PHE A 72 4.67 2.63 10.27
N ALA A 73 5.53 3.37 10.95
CA ALA A 73 5.18 4.20 12.11
C ALA A 73 5.16 5.70 11.80
N SER A 74 6.03 6.18 10.92
CA SER A 74 6.21 7.61 10.65
C SER A 74 6.55 7.86 9.19
N ILE A 75 5.92 8.87 8.59
CA ILE A 75 6.09 9.22 7.18
C ILE A 75 6.23 10.72 7.01
N ARG A 76 6.66 11.14 5.81
CA ARG A 76 6.81 12.55 5.41
C ARG A 76 5.94 12.82 4.18
N PRO A 77 5.59 14.09 3.92
CA PRO A 77 4.90 14.46 2.68
C PRO A 77 5.68 14.00 1.44
N ASN A 78 4.95 13.60 0.41
CA ASN A 78 5.57 13.14 -0.83
C ASN A 78 6.23 14.29 -1.59
N PRO A 79 7.43 14.07 -2.16
CA PRO A 79 8.01 15.06 -3.08
C PRO A 79 7.21 15.13 -4.38
N ASN A 80 7.36 16.23 -5.12
CA ASN A 80 6.58 16.47 -6.35
C ASN A 80 6.89 15.46 -7.45
N MET A 81 8.12 14.97 -7.53
CA MET A 81 8.54 14.01 -8.56
C MET A 81 9.71 13.16 -8.07
N GLY A 82 9.99 12.09 -8.81
CA GLY A 82 11.10 11.19 -8.52
C GLY A 82 10.81 10.21 -7.39
N GLY A 83 11.83 9.47 -6.97
CA GLY A 83 11.74 8.46 -5.93
C GLY A 83 10.93 7.23 -6.34
N TYR A 84 10.73 6.33 -5.39
CA TYR A 84 9.91 5.13 -5.54
C TYR A 84 8.64 5.28 -4.72
N LEU A 85 7.49 4.98 -5.33
CA LEU A 85 6.23 4.93 -4.58
C LEU A 85 6.16 3.59 -3.85
N SER A 86 6.13 3.63 -2.52
CA SER A 86 6.08 2.41 -1.73
C SER A 86 4.65 2.01 -1.39
N VAL A 87 4.40 0.70 -1.28
CA VAL A 87 3.13 0.17 -0.80
C VAL A 87 3.32 -0.28 0.65
N LEU A 88 2.72 0.42 1.60
CA LEU A 88 2.71 0.01 3.00
C LEU A 88 1.49 -0.85 3.33
N GLY A 89 0.40 -0.69 2.60
CA GLY A 89 -0.80 -1.48 2.78
C GLY A 89 -1.60 -1.63 1.50
N LEU A 90 -2.07 -2.83 1.24
CA LEU A 90 -3.00 -3.15 0.17
C LEU A 90 -3.99 -4.17 0.75
N VAL A 91 -5.23 -3.76 0.91
CA VAL A 91 -6.26 -4.56 1.59
C VAL A 91 -7.54 -4.56 0.77
N VAL A 92 -8.18 -5.73 0.67
CA VAL A 92 -9.53 -5.86 0.12
C VAL A 92 -10.37 -6.64 1.12
N ALA A 93 -11.57 -6.14 1.40
CA ALA A 93 -12.51 -6.78 2.33
C ALA A 93 -12.78 -8.22 1.88
N LYS A 94 -12.92 -9.13 2.84
CA LYS A 94 -13.02 -10.57 2.59
C LYS A 94 -14.10 -10.91 1.56
N ASP A 95 -15.28 -10.29 1.67
CA ASP A 95 -16.40 -10.58 0.76
C ASP A 95 -16.22 -10.01 -0.65
N PHE A 96 -15.18 -9.20 -0.86
CA PHE A 96 -14.89 -8.56 -2.15
C PHE A 96 -13.58 -9.05 -2.77
N GLN A 97 -12.93 -10.04 -2.18
CA GLN A 97 -11.72 -10.64 -2.72
C GLN A 97 -12.02 -11.47 -3.96
N HIS A 98 -10.98 -11.72 -4.78
CA HIS A 98 -11.07 -12.51 -6.02
C HIS A 98 -11.97 -11.89 -7.09
N GLN A 99 -12.15 -10.56 -7.06
CA GLN A 99 -12.92 -9.80 -8.04
C GLN A 99 -12.08 -8.78 -8.81
N GLY A 100 -10.74 -8.80 -8.64
CA GLY A 100 -9.84 -7.91 -9.36
C GLY A 100 -9.65 -6.54 -8.71
N ILE A 101 -10.19 -6.30 -7.52
CA ILE A 101 -10.10 -4.99 -6.85
C ILE A 101 -8.65 -4.67 -6.46
N ALA A 102 -7.90 -5.64 -5.92
CA ALA A 102 -6.51 -5.42 -5.57
C ALA A 102 -5.67 -5.05 -6.79
N GLY A 103 -5.88 -5.73 -7.91
CA GLY A 103 -5.22 -5.41 -9.17
C GLY A 103 -5.55 -4.02 -9.68
N GLN A 104 -6.81 -3.60 -9.57
CA GLN A 104 -7.23 -2.26 -9.97
C GLN A 104 -6.60 -1.18 -9.07
N LEU A 105 -6.59 -1.39 -7.76
CA LEU A 105 -5.93 -0.48 -6.82
C LEU A 105 -4.43 -0.35 -7.15
N LEU A 106 -3.78 -1.46 -7.44
CA LEU A 106 -2.37 -1.47 -7.81
C LEU A 106 -2.13 -0.72 -9.13
N ASN A 107 -2.98 -0.93 -10.13
CA ASN A 107 -2.90 -0.21 -11.41
C ASN A 107 -3.07 1.29 -11.24
N ASP A 108 -4.03 1.71 -10.43
CA ASP A 108 -4.26 3.13 -10.15
C ASP A 108 -3.07 3.75 -9.42
N PHE A 109 -2.48 3.01 -8.49
CA PHE A 109 -1.28 3.43 -7.77
C PHE A 109 -0.09 3.61 -8.73
N GLU A 110 0.09 2.69 -9.66
CA GLU A 110 1.14 2.78 -10.69
C GLU A 110 0.90 3.97 -11.62
N SER A 111 -0.36 4.26 -11.95
CA SER A 111 -0.71 5.44 -12.77
C SER A 111 -0.31 6.74 -12.07
N ILE A 112 -0.56 6.84 -10.77
CA ILE A 112 -0.13 7.99 -9.98
C ILE A 112 1.40 8.10 -9.99
N ALA A 113 2.09 6.98 -9.84
CA ALA A 113 3.55 6.96 -9.88
C ALA A 113 4.07 7.49 -11.22
N ARG A 114 3.48 7.08 -12.33
CA ARG A 114 3.88 7.56 -13.66
C ARG A 114 3.63 9.06 -13.84
N GLN A 115 2.49 9.56 -13.34
CA GLN A 115 2.14 10.98 -13.43
C GLN A 115 3.15 11.88 -12.72
N HIS A 116 3.81 11.38 -11.68
CA HIS A 116 4.79 12.14 -10.89
C HIS A 116 6.24 11.73 -11.17
N ALA A 117 6.47 11.07 -12.30
CA ALA A 117 7.82 10.64 -12.73
C ALA A 117 8.55 9.84 -11.65
N ARG A 118 7.86 8.97 -10.93
CA ARG A 118 8.49 8.05 -9.99
C ARG A 118 9.31 7.02 -10.76
N PHE A 119 10.37 6.52 -10.13
CA PHE A 119 11.24 5.50 -10.75
C PHE A 119 10.56 4.13 -10.80
N GLY A 120 9.66 3.88 -9.89
CA GLY A 120 8.93 2.64 -9.81
C GLY A 120 8.04 2.56 -8.58
N VAL A 121 7.45 1.37 -8.39
CA VAL A 121 6.67 1.02 -7.20
C VAL A 121 7.41 -0.09 -6.48
N THR A 122 7.53 0.02 -5.17
CA THR A 122 8.27 -0.93 -4.33
C THR A 122 7.43 -1.37 -3.14
N LEU A 123 7.62 -2.60 -2.71
CA LEU A 123 6.89 -3.14 -1.57
C LEU A 123 7.65 -4.30 -0.93
N THR A 124 7.22 -4.68 0.26
CA THR A 124 7.58 -5.96 0.85
C THR A 124 6.33 -6.81 1.04
N CYS A 125 6.44 -8.10 0.84
CA CYS A 125 5.32 -9.02 1.05
C CYS A 125 5.80 -10.37 1.59
N ARG A 126 4.86 -11.13 2.12
CA ARG A 126 5.08 -12.52 2.49
C ARG A 126 5.24 -13.39 1.23
N ASP A 127 5.85 -14.55 1.38
CA ASP A 127 6.05 -15.51 0.28
C ASP A 127 4.73 -15.89 -0.41
N THR A 128 3.64 -15.96 0.33
CA THR A 128 2.32 -16.32 -0.21
C THR A 128 1.77 -15.28 -1.22
N LEU A 129 2.28 -14.05 -1.20
CA LEU A 129 1.84 -12.97 -2.08
C LEU A 129 2.80 -12.67 -3.23
N VAL A 130 3.97 -13.30 -3.25
CA VAL A 130 4.98 -13.07 -4.30
C VAL A 130 4.39 -13.32 -5.69
N SER A 131 3.69 -14.44 -5.89
CA SER A 131 3.10 -14.77 -7.19
C SER A 131 2.09 -13.74 -7.67
N PHE A 132 1.28 -13.18 -6.75
CA PHE A 132 0.33 -12.14 -7.08
C PHE A 132 1.04 -10.92 -7.68
N TYR A 133 2.08 -10.43 -7.00
CA TYR A 133 2.82 -9.26 -7.47
C TYR A 133 3.62 -9.55 -8.73
N GLU A 134 4.22 -10.74 -8.84
CA GLU A 134 4.92 -11.14 -10.07
C GLU A 134 3.98 -11.15 -11.27
N SER A 135 2.72 -11.58 -11.09
CA SER A 135 1.72 -11.57 -12.17
C SER A 135 1.38 -10.15 -12.63
N HIS A 136 1.66 -9.14 -11.80
CA HIS A 136 1.48 -7.73 -12.13
C HIS A 136 2.77 -7.05 -12.60
N GLY A 137 3.82 -7.81 -12.88
CA GLY A 137 5.06 -7.30 -13.43
C GLY A 137 6.12 -6.90 -12.40
N TYR A 138 5.94 -7.24 -11.14
CA TYR A 138 6.92 -6.99 -10.09
C TYR A 138 8.01 -8.05 -10.12
N ILE A 139 9.23 -7.64 -9.80
CA ILE A 139 10.39 -8.53 -9.74
C ILE A 139 10.74 -8.75 -8.27
N ASN A 140 10.86 -10.02 -7.88
CA ASN A 140 11.30 -10.42 -6.54
C ASN A 140 12.81 -10.20 -6.46
N GLU A 141 13.25 -9.26 -5.64
CA GLU A 141 14.66 -8.94 -5.43
C GLU A 141 15.25 -9.65 -4.21
N GLY A 142 14.51 -10.57 -3.62
CA GLY A 142 14.99 -11.41 -2.53
C GLY A 142 14.52 -10.97 -1.15
N LEU A 143 15.17 -11.53 -0.14
CA LEU A 143 14.78 -11.30 1.25
C LEU A 143 14.98 -9.85 1.66
N SER A 144 13.98 -9.29 2.33
CA SER A 144 14.04 -7.98 2.95
C SER A 144 14.79 -8.04 4.28
N ASN A 145 15.39 -6.91 4.68
CA ASN A 145 15.92 -6.75 6.04
C ASN A 145 14.84 -6.40 7.07
N SER A 146 13.58 -6.31 6.65
CA SER A 146 12.46 -6.02 7.55
C SER A 146 12.29 -7.15 8.57
N ILE A 147 12.07 -6.74 9.83
CA ILE A 147 11.72 -7.65 10.94
C ILE A 147 10.30 -7.38 11.46
N HIS A 148 9.52 -6.64 10.70
CA HIS A 148 8.16 -6.27 11.08
C HIS A 148 7.32 -7.52 11.41
N ALA A 149 6.71 -7.53 12.57
CA ALA A 149 5.87 -8.64 13.08
C ALA A 149 6.60 -9.99 13.15
N ASN A 150 7.94 -10.02 13.16
CA ASN A 150 8.75 -11.26 13.15
C ASN A 150 8.42 -12.19 11.97
N VAL A 151 8.09 -11.61 10.82
CA VAL A 151 7.72 -12.33 9.60
C VAL A 151 8.85 -12.18 8.59
N THR A 152 9.02 -13.19 7.73
CA THR A 152 9.93 -13.14 6.60
C THR A 152 9.27 -12.35 5.47
N TRP A 153 9.94 -11.30 5.02
CA TRP A 153 9.46 -10.40 3.96
C TRP A 153 10.36 -10.48 2.75
N TYR A 154 9.76 -10.33 1.56
CA TYR A 154 10.47 -10.27 0.29
C TYR A 154 10.31 -8.89 -0.33
N ASN A 155 11.38 -8.38 -0.95
CA ASN A 155 11.35 -7.11 -1.67
C ASN A 155 10.84 -7.33 -3.11
N LEU A 156 9.76 -6.66 -3.48
CA LEU A 156 9.19 -6.70 -4.82
C LEU A 156 9.24 -5.29 -5.40
N VAL A 157 9.75 -5.15 -6.62
CA VAL A 157 9.92 -3.85 -7.28
C VAL A 157 9.43 -3.94 -8.73
N LYS A 158 8.73 -2.90 -9.17
CA LYS A 158 8.38 -2.70 -10.58
C LYS A 158 8.94 -1.36 -11.02
N GLU A 159 9.92 -1.39 -11.91
CA GLU A 159 10.44 -0.18 -12.54
C GLU A 159 9.42 0.37 -13.53
N LEU A 160 9.28 1.68 -13.62
CA LEU A 160 8.29 2.33 -14.49
C LEU A 160 8.92 3.18 -15.59
#